data_a29656b8a88297e2ff25db336d021c2d
#
_entry.id   a29656b8a88297e2ff25db336d021c2d
#
_cell.length_a   1.000
_cell.length_b   1.000
_cell.length_c   1.000
_cell.angle_alpha   90.00
_cell.angle_beta   90.00
_cell.angle_gamma   90.00
#
_symmetry.space_group_name_H-M   'P 1'
#
loop_
_entity.id
_entity.type
_entity.pdbx_description
1 polymer ?
#
loop_
_entity_poly.entity_id
_entity_poly.type
_entity_poly.pdbx_seq_one_letter_code
_entity_poly.pdbx_strand_id
1 'polypeptide(L)' 'MPHMLSKGIDLKYYLAEHTGKETGCCAGRSAFHFCFPEKKVYLMSGFIGYNFANVVGWGFAAKQRKQGQVVMNCAGDG' A
#
# COMPACT_ATOMS: atom_id res chain seq x y z
N MET A 1 0.28 3.91 -8.33
CA MET A 1 -0.06 2.67 -9.08
C MET A 1 1.15 1.91 -9.62
N PRO A 2 2.12 2.49 -10.33
CA PRO A 2 3.26 1.71 -10.88
C PRO A 2 3.99 0.85 -9.85
N HIS A 3 4.14 1.36 -8.62
CA HIS A 3 4.78 0.63 -7.53
C HIS A 3 4.08 -0.68 -7.15
N MET A 4 2.73 -0.71 -7.23
CA MET A 4 1.95 -1.91 -6.93
C MET A 4 2.14 -2.97 -8.00
N LEU A 5 2.15 -2.57 -9.26
CA LEU A 5 2.38 -3.49 -10.38
C LEU A 5 3.80 -4.07 -10.34
N SER A 6 4.80 -3.26 -9.99
CA SER A 6 6.18 -3.72 -9.83
C SER A 6 6.35 -4.73 -8.69
N LYS A 7 5.46 -4.70 -7.70
CA LYS A 7 5.40 -5.69 -6.61
C LYS A 7 4.64 -6.97 -6.99
N GLY A 8 4.15 -7.08 -8.22
CA GLY A 8 3.45 -8.26 -8.71
C GLY A 8 1.99 -8.35 -8.29
N ILE A 9 1.35 -7.23 -8.02
CA ILE A 9 -0.09 -7.19 -7.78
C ILE A 9 -0.80 -7.31 -9.13
N ASP A 10 -1.73 -8.24 -9.23
CA ASP A 10 -2.52 -8.43 -10.44
C ASP A 10 -3.46 -7.23 -10.64
N LEU A 11 -3.37 -6.65 -11.84
CA LEU A 11 -4.14 -5.48 -12.23
C LEU A 11 -5.67 -5.68 -12.06
N LYS A 12 -6.14 -6.91 -12.19
CA LYS A 12 -7.58 -7.22 -12.05
C LYS A 12 -8.12 -6.86 -10.66
N TYR A 13 -7.36 -7.14 -9.60
CA TYR A 13 -7.78 -6.81 -8.23
C TYR A 13 -7.77 -5.31 -7.97
N TYR A 14 -6.79 -4.62 -8.56
CA TYR A 14 -6.73 -3.17 -8.54
C TYR A 14 -7.96 -2.55 -9.21
N LEU A 15 -8.26 -2.97 -10.44
CA LEU A 15 -9.40 -2.45 -11.19
C LEU A 15 -10.73 -2.82 -10.53
N ALA A 16 -10.85 -4.03 -9.98
CA ALA A 16 -12.03 -4.47 -9.27
C ALA A 16 -12.33 -3.57 -8.07
N GLU A 17 -11.32 -3.25 -7.27
CA GLU A 17 -11.49 -2.34 -6.13
C GLU A 17 -11.91 -0.94 -6.58
N HIS A 18 -11.21 -0.41 -7.58
CA HIS A 18 -11.46 0.93 -8.09
C HIS A 18 -12.85 1.09 -8.71
N THR A 19 -13.39 0.00 -9.28
CA THR A 19 -14.75 -0.04 -9.86
C THR A 19 -15.83 -0.54 -8.90
N GLY A 20 -15.50 -0.73 -7.63
CA GLY A 20 -16.46 -1.13 -6.60
C GLY A 20 -16.91 -2.58 -6.69
N LYS A 21 -16.09 -3.47 -7.23
CA LYS A 21 -16.41 -4.90 -7.34
C LYS A 21 -16.01 -5.67 -6.08
N GLU A 22 -16.81 -6.66 -5.72
CA GLU A 22 -16.57 -7.52 -4.55
C GLU A 22 -15.23 -8.27 -4.61
N THR A 23 -14.72 -8.55 -5.81
CA THR A 23 -13.43 -9.20 -6.02
C THR A 23 -12.22 -8.29 -5.79
N GLY A 24 -12.44 -7.01 -5.47
CA GLY A 24 -11.38 -6.08 -5.10
C GLY A 24 -10.74 -6.44 -3.74
N CYS A 25 -9.56 -5.90 -3.47
CA CYS A 25 -8.81 -6.20 -2.24
C CYS A 25 -9.54 -5.84 -0.93
N CYS A 26 -10.47 -4.90 -0.99
CA CYS A 26 -11.33 -4.48 0.13
C CYS A 26 -12.81 -4.64 -0.22
N ALA A 27 -13.14 -5.63 -1.05
CA ALA A 27 -14.50 -5.92 -1.52
C ALA A 27 -15.18 -4.71 -2.17
N GLY A 28 -14.42 -3.89 -2.90
CA GLY A 28 -14.92 -2.72 -3.61
C GLY A 28 -15.31 -1.53 -2.74
N ARG A 29 -14.91 -1.53 -1.46
CA ARG A 29 -15.36 -0.52 -0.47
C ARG A 29 -14.35 0.60 -0.24
N SER A 30 -13.12 0.46 -0.69
CA SER A 30 -12.06 1.40 -0.39
C SER A 30 -11.65 2.30 -1.57
N ALA A 31 -12.26 2.15 -2.72
CA ALA A 31 -11.96 2.91 -3.94
C ALA A 31 -10.45 2.83 -4.28
N PHE A 32 -9.71 3.91 -4.05
CA PHE A 32 -8.26 3.96 -4.34
C PHE A 32 -7.36 3.70 -3.12
N HIS A 33 -7.95 3.36 -1.96
CA HIS A 33 -7.20 3.06 -0.74
C HIS A 33 -6.86 1.57 -0.69
N PHE A 34 -5.81 1.17 -1.39
CA PHE A 34 -5.44 -0.23 -1.54
C PHE A 34 -4.53 -0.72 -0.43
N CYS A 35 -4.65 -1.99 -0.09
CA CYS A 35 -3.75 -2.68 0.81
C CYS A 35 -3.57 -4.13 0.34
N PHE A 36 -2.32 -4.54 0.12
CA PHE A 36 -1.96 -5.90 -0.27
C PHE A 36 -0.80 -6.37 0.60
N PRO A 37 -1.07 -6.75 1.86
CA PRO A 37 -0.02 -7.09 2.83
C PRO A 37 0.84 -8.27 2.38
N GLU A 38 0.26 -9.23 1.67
CA GLU A 38 0.95 -10.40 1.14
C GLU A 38 2.02 -10.04 0.10
N LYS A 39 1.90 -8.88 -0.53
CA LYS A 39 2.88 -8.31 -1.46
C LYS A 39 3.73 -7.20 -0.82
N LYS A 40 3.59 -7.01 0.50
CA LYS A 40 4.28 -5.95 1.25
C LYS A 40 3.96 -4.56 0.71
N VAL A 41 2.74 -4.38 0.23
CA VAL A 41 2.16 -3.09 -0.15
C VAL A 41 1.15 -2.74 0.91
N TYR A 42 1.49 -1.75 1.69
CA TYR A 42 0.66 -1.31 2.81
C TYR A 42 -0.10 -0.04 2.43
N LEU A 43 -0.76 0.50 3.37
CA LEU A 43 -1.67 1.60 3.30
C LEU A 43 -1.40 2.66 2.22
N MET A 44 -2.38 2.85 1.34
CA MET A 44 -2.53 4.06 0.54
C MET A 44 -3.62 4.92 1.19
N SER A 45 -3.32 6.17 1.49
CA SER A 45 -4.24 7.09 2.15
C SER A 45 -4.42 8.37 1.34
N GLY A 46 -5.65 8.87 1.30
CA GLY A 46 -5.95 10.19 0.76
C GLY A 46 -5.58 11.34 1.70
N PHE A 47 -5.21 11.05 2.94
CA PHE A 47 -4.70 12.06 3.87
C PHE A 47 -3.24 12.33 3.57
N ILE A 48 -2.94 13.52 3.04
CA ILE A 48 -1.59 13.91 2.66
C ILE A 48 -0.70 13.96 3.91
N GLY A 49 0.46 13.28 3.83
CA GLY A 49 1.42 13.20 4.92
C GLY A 49 1.14 12.13 5.98
N TYR A 50 -0.05 11.54 6.03
CA TYR A 50 -0.41 10.52 7.02
C TYR A 50 0.52 9.30 6.99
N ASN A 51 0.94 8.90 5.80
CA ASN A 51 1.79 7.72 5.63
C ASN A 51 3.18 7.86 6.27
N PHE A 52 3.68 9.08 6.47
CA PHE A 52 4.98 9.29 7.09
C PHE A 52 5.04 8.75 8.52
N ALA A 53 3.99 8.94 9.29
CA ALA A 53 3.92 8.40 10.65
C ALA A 53 3.96 6.86 10.67
N ASN A 54 3.24 6.22 9.75
CA ASN A 54 3.23 4.77 9.62
C ASN A 54 4.59 4.21 9.19
N VAL A 55 5.25 4.89 8.26
CA VAL A 55 6.57 4.48 7.74
C VAL A 55 7.63 4.49 8.84
N VAL A 56 7.56 5.43 9.78
CA VAL A 56 8.47 5.46 10.94
C VAL A 56 8.35 4.16 11.75
N GLY A 57 7.11 3.71 12.03
CA GLY A 57 6.88 2.46 12.75
C GLY A 57 7.35 1.23 11.98
N TRP A 58 7.06 1.16 10.69
CA TRP A 58 7.51 0.05 9.85
C TRP A 58 9.03 0.03 9.69
N GLY A 59 9.66 1.18 9.52
CA GLY A 59 11.12 1.30 9.47
C GLY A 59 11.78 0.87 10.77
N PHE A 60 11.21 1.25 11.90
CA PHE A 60 11.66 0.80 13.22
C PHE A 60 11.56 -0.72 13.36
N ALA A 61 10.43 -1.31 13.00
CA ALA A 61 10.24 -2.76 13.03
C ALA A 61 11.22 -3.49 12.11
N ALA A 62 11.45 -2.99 10.91
CA ALA A 62 12.42 -3.55 9.96
C ALA A 62 13.85 -3.53 10.53
N LYS A 63 14.22 -2.43 11.19
CA LYS A 63 15.53 -2.30 11.87
C LYS A 63 15.67 -3.30 13.00
N GLN A 64 14.62 -3.49 13.81
CA GLN A 64 14.64 -4.44 14.92
C GLN A 64 14.76 -5.90 14.44
N ARG A 65 14.10 -6.24 13.34
CA ARG A 65 14.16 -7.59 12.76
C ARG A 65 15.51 -7.95 12.14
N LYS A 66 16.33 -6.97 11.79
CA LYS A 66 17.68 -7.16 11.22
C LYS A 66 17.71 -8.10 10.01
N GLN A 67 16.67 -8.09 9.17
CA GLN A 67 16.51 -8.94 7.99
C GLN A 67 16.83 -8.20 6.68
N GLY A 68 17.44 -7.02 6.74
CA GLY A 68 17.76 -6.22 5.56
C GLY A 68 16.54 -5.63 4.85
N GLN A 69 15.40 -5.58 5.51
CA GLN A 69 14.18 -5.00 4.94
C GLN A 69 14.29 -3.49 4.81
N VAL A 70 13.80 -2.97 3.70
CA VAL A 70 13.73 -1.53 3.44
C VAL A 70 12.27 -1.12 3.31
N VAL A 71 11.92 0.00 3.92
CA VAL A 71 10.59 0.61 3.81
C VAL A 71 10.70 1.83 2.91
N MET A 72 9.89 1.85 1.85
CA MET A 72 9.82 2.98 0.93
C MET A 72 8.44 3.62 1.03
N ASN A 73 8.42 4.94 1.07
CA ASN A 73 7.19 5.72 1.04
C ASN A 73 7.23 6.73 -0.10
N CYS A 74 6.08 6.90 -0.73
CA CYS A 74 5.88 7.94 -1.74
C CYS A 74 4.72 8.81 -1.28
N ALA A 75 4.92 10.11 -1.33
CA ALA A 75 3.90 11.08 -0.97
C ALA A 75 3.86 12.21 -1.98
N GLY A 76 2.77 12.96 -1.98
CA GLY A 76 2.70 14.19 -2.76
C GLY A 76 3.56 15.30 -2.17
N ASP A 77 3.67 16.39 -2.90
CA ASP A 77 4.48 17.56 -2.56
C ASP A 77 3.74 18.56 -1.65
N GLY A 78 2.50 18.30 -1.41
CA GLY A 78 1.66 19.13 -0.54
C GLY A 78 1.66 18.71 0.89
#